data_c1107a75b12b70ce3886701fb123d3b9
#
_entry.id   c1107a75b12b70ce3886701fb123d3b9
#
_cell.length_a   1.000
_cell.length_b   1.000
_cell.length_c   1.000
_cell.angle_alpha   90.00
_cell.angle_beta   90.00
_cell.angle_gamma   90.00
#
_symmetry.space_group_name_H-M   'P 1'
#
loop_
_entity.id
_entity.type
_entity.pdbx_description
1 polymer ?
#
loop_
_entity_poly.entity_id
_entity_poly.type
_entity_poly.pdbx_seq_one_letter_code
_entity_poly.pdbx_strand_id
1 'polypeptide(L)'
;MFNKKFLKQAVNLGIYSSALLMLSVGSVSAGDNEVKFELTDNPGRWFDTGTSVAGNRSIAIASPGVRVKFSGNSNTVHTRTSLIYPTGAANMPFNTEPRKGGDDVTLTTPGLYVFTCSVHPYMFGAVIVDDPKTDGLDLGSSISLINGITVPSSSDLATRLLRTFFIATNPANWQNYASNKPWHITYPNVDVRVDIGVVNLPDVLNARYGNDIALTALKKPRTPAVGEIWVATQFETTRGKEKPGTISAIDGSSWQVTRKVALPSIEMNNAHNMWTDKNQRVIYATQWFDSKLTVYDRKTGALIRNVSVGESPAHVMTLTDSDRLHVTNNGDTRKDSVMELAPLGTKVLRRVDIGRGNAHAHWMSHDGKTMVTPNVFSGDSTQYNFHTDAIEAILPVGSPFGHPIATGMMPDASKYYVANLLDSTIAVVNMDTHKVMKHINLIKNYDPVAGTITGPIGALPIQTPVSPDGKNMVTANTLSGTITIVNTNTDKLVAMLPCDPGCHGVQYGAKQGGGYYAYVSSKFSNRMLIVDPDPNNDGDPSDAKIVGTVGLFAASTTQKDDAIKGNPGMGGQGILPIPVVYNGWVQNLPTSWSSQLTPAQRNPIE
;
A
#
# COMPACT_ATOMS: atom_id res chain seq x y z
N MET A 1 25.52 18.39 14.07
CA MET A 1 26.00 19.75 13.75
C MET A 1 26.51 19.73 12.31
N PHE A 2 25.65 19.88 11.34
CA PHE A 2 26.05 20.06 9.95
C PHE A 2 26.16 21.54 9.65
N ASN A 3 27.33 21.90 9.17
CA ASN A 3 27.90 23.24 9.15
C ASN A 3 27.21 24.11 8.09
N LYS A 4 26.61 25.23 8.49
CA LYS A 4 26.05 26.29 7.62
C LYS A 4 27.02 26.82 6.53
N LYS A 5 28.26 26.37 6.53
CA LYS A 5 29.27 26.72 5.53
C LYS A 5 29.13 25.99 4.19
N PHE A 6 28.50 24.83 4.14
CA PHE A 6 28.36 24.08 2.88
C PHE A 6 27.32 24.66 1.93
N LEU A 7 26.26 25.26 2.45
CA LEU A 7 25.23 25.90 1.60
C LEU A 7 25.70 27.22 0.98
N LYS A 8 26.63 27.94 1.62
CA LYS A 8 27.18 29.19 1.07
C LYS A 8 28.19 28.98 -0.08
N GLN A 9 28.78 27.80 -0.22
CA GLN A 9 29.70 27.51 -1.32
C GLN A 9 29.04 27.12 -2.63
N ALA A 10 27.79 26.62 -2.58
CA ALA A 10 27.04 26.31 -3.80
C ALA A 10 26.47 27.55 -4.51
N VAL A 11 26.36 28.69 -3.81
CA VAL A 11 25.79 29.93 -4.35
C VAL A 11 26.81 30.79 -5.10
N ASN A 12 28.12 30.53 -4.98
CA ASN A 12 29.15 31.41 -5.53
C ASN A 12 29.92 30.90 -6.77
N LEU A 13 29.46 29.84 -7.43
CA LEU A 13 30.10 29.29 -8.65
C LEU A 13 29.09 29.04 -9.76
N GLY A 14 28.56 30.07 -10.35
CA GLY A 14 27.62 29.88 -11.46
C GLY A 14 27.23 31.16 -12.18
N ILE A 15 28.19 31.96 -12.63
CA ILE A 15 27.90 32.94 -13.66
C ILE A 15 28.68 32.51 -14.90
N TYR A 16 28.05 31.79 -15.82
CA TYR A 16 28.34 31.79 -17.25
C TYR A 16 27.20 31.18 -18.08
N SER A 17 26.64 32.05 -18.93
CA SER A 17 25.94 31.78 -20.18
C SER A 17 24.66 31.00 -20.15
N SER A 18 23.56 31.70 -19.96
CA SER A 18 22.20 31.28 -20.24
C SER A 18 21.93 31.33 -21.73
N ALA A 19 21.84 30.18 -22.38
CA ALA A 19 21.04 30.05 -23.58
C ALA A 19 19.59 29.90 -23.12
N LEU A 20 18.78 30.93 -23.32
CA LEU A 20 17.36 30.99 -23.03
C LEU A 20 16.63 29.98 -23.92
N LEU A 21 16.45 28.75 -23.48
CA LEU A 21 15.37 27.91 -23.93
C LEU A 21 14.14 28.30 -23.10
N MET A 22 13.34 29.23 -23.61
CA MET A 22 12.00 29.46 -23.10
C MET A 22 11.20 28.18 -23.31
N LEU A 23 11.15 27.33 -22.29
CA LEU A 23 10.07 26.38 -22.15
C LEU A 23 8.80 27.21 -22.02
N SER A 24 7.99 27.22 -23.07
CA SER A 24 6.64 27.76 -23.01
C SER A 24 5.88 27.01 -21.91
N VAL A 25 5.88 27.57 -20.71
CA VAL A 25 4.85 27.29 -19.73
C VAL A 25 3.57 27.71 -20.44
N GLY A 26 2.77 26.73 -20.85
CA GLY A 26 1.51 27.00 -21.47
C GLY A 26 0.74 27.97 -20.58
N SER A 27 0.64 29.24 -21.01
CA SER A 27 -0.18 30.24 -20.36
C SER A 27 -1.59 29.69 -20.30
N VAL A 28 -2.07 29.43 -19.10
CA VAL A 28 -3.50 29.24 -18.85
C VAL A 28 -4.17 30.51 -19.38
N SER A 29 -4.98 30.38 -20.41
CA SER A 29 -5.82 31.43 -20.95
C SER A 29 -6.57 32.11 -19.82
N ALA A 30 -6.65 33.45 -19.84
CA ALA A 30 -7.32 34.27 -18.84
C ALA A 30 -8.87 34.12 -18.92
N GLY A 31 -9.35 32.91 -18.68
CA GLY A 31 -10.77 32.58 -18.58
C GLY A 31 -10.89 31.31 -17.79
N ASP A 32 -11.22 31.30 -16.57
CA ASP A 32 -11.36 30.25 -15.58
C ASP A 32 -10.02 29.78 -14.97
N ASN A 33 -9.70 30.33 -13.79
CA ASN A 33 -8.63 29.82 -12.93
C ASN A 33 -9.07 28.43 -12.36
N GLU A 34 -8.96 27.40 -13.24
CA GLU A 34 -9.46 26.06 -12.98
C GLU A 34 -8.43 25.00 -13.36
N VAL A 35 -8.19 24.05 -12.46
CA VAL A 35 -7.44 22.82 -12.71
C VAL A 35 -8.41 21.65 -12.67
N LYS A 36 -8.34 20.78 -13.69
CA LYS A 36 -9.12 19.55 -13.74
C LYS A 36 -8.18 18.35 -13.54
N PHE A 37 -8.50 17.51 -12.57
CA PHE A 37 -7.94 16.17 -12.44
C PHE A 37 -8.97 15.14 -12.90
N GLU A 38 -8.59 14.31 -13.84
CA GLU A 38 -9.27 13.07 -14.15
C GLU A 38 -8.66 11.95 -13.29
N LEU A 39 -9.47 11.35 -12.40
CA LEU A 39 -9.03 10.21 -11.62
C LEU A 39 -9.14 8.96 -12.47
N THR A 40 -8.03 8.28 -12.67
CA THR A 40 -7.94 7.10 -13.53
C THR A 40 -7.36 5.91 -12.77
N ASP A 41 -7.62 4.70 -13.27
CA ASP A 41 -7.02 3.47 -12.76
C ASP A 41 -5.72 3.11 -13.52
N ASN A 42 -5.19 4.04 -14.30
CA ASN A 42 -3.99 3.83 -15.10
C ASN A 42 -2.72 4.13 -14.30
N PRO A 43 -1.79 3.19 -14.22
CA PRO A 43 -0.54 3.36 -13.50
C PRO A 43 0.24 4.61 -13.94
N GLY A 44 0.67 5.42 -12.97
CA GLY A 44 1.41 6.65 -13.20
C GLY A 44 0.59 7.83 -13.72
N ARG A 45 -0.74 7.68 -13.85
CA ARG A 45 -1.67 8.74 -14.27
C ARG A 45 -2.91 8.78 -13.40
N TRP A 46 -2.73 8.63 -12.12
CA TRP A 46 -3.81 8.47 -11.16
C TRP A 46 -4.69 9.72 -11.02
N PHE A 47 -4.06 10.88 -10.98
CA PHE A 47 -4.67 12.21 -11.03
C PHE A 47 -4.17 12.88 -12.30
N ASP A 48 -4.83 12.65 -13.42
CA ASP A 48 -4.38 13.11 -14.73
C ASP A 48 -4.93 14.50 -15.01
N THR A 49 -4.03 15.47 -15.24
CA THR A 49 -4.40 16.84 -15.62
C THR A 49 -4.72 17.00 -17.10
N GLY A 50 -4.51 15.95 -17.92
CA GLY A 50 -4.58 16.05 -19.38
C GLY A 50 -3.34 16.74 -20.02
N THR A 51 -2.58 17.50 -19.25
CA THR A 51 -1.36 18.20 -19.66
C THR A 51 -0.15 17.63 -18.94
N SER A 52 1.06 17.98 -19.34
CA SER A 52 2.28 17.50 -18.73
C SER A 52 3.15 18.65 -18.28
N VAL A 53 3.57 18.63 -17.02
CA VAL A 53 4.60 19.51 -16.48
C VAL A 53 5.87 18.69 -16.36
N ALA A 54 6.86 18.99 -17.20
CA ALA A 54 8.14 18.28 -17.27
C ALA A 54 8.00 16.74 -17.36
N GLY A 55 7.05 16.27 -18.18
CA GLY A 55 6.78 14.84 -18.37
C GLY A 55 5.82 14.23 -17.35
N ASN A 56 5.45 14.94 -16.30
CA ASN A 56 4.54 14.46 -15.26
C ASN A 56 3.12 15.04 -15.46
N ARG A 57 2.14 14.16 -15.57
CA ARG A 57 0.72 14.53 -15.78
C ARG A 57 -0.07 14.62 -14.47
N SER A 58 0.54 14.32 -13.35
CA SER A 58 -0.10 14.40 -12.03
C SER A 58 0.23 15.69 -11.28
N ILE A 59 0.80 16.68 -11.96
CA ILE A 59 1.12 18.00 -11.39
C ILE A 59 0.45 19.09 -12.22
N ALA A 60 -0.15 20.05 -11.55
CA ALA A 60 -0.62 21.31 -12.14
C ALA A 60 0.04 22.50 -11.44
N ILE A 61 0.21 23.61 -12.18
CA ILE A 61 0.62 24.90 -11.65
C ILE A 61 -0.54 25.87 -11.92
N ALA A 62 -0.93 26.64 -10.92
CA ALA A 62 -2.04 27.57 -11.02
C ALA A 62 -1.85 28.79 -10.09
N SER A 63 -2.58 29.87 -10.36
CA SER A 63 -2.55 31.07 -9.52
C SER A 63 -3.47 30.94 -8.30
N PRO A 64 -3.25 31.74 -7.23
CA PRO A 64 -4.15 31.79 -6.06
C PRO A 64 -5.63 32.02 -6.45
N GLY A 65 -6.52 31.32 -5.78
CA GLY A 65 -7.95 31.30 -6.08
C GLY A 65 -8.35 30.24 -7.12
N VAL A 66 -7.43 29.35 -7.49
CA VAL A 66 -7.73 28.26 -8.43
C VAL A 66 -8.79 27.33 -7.86
N ARG A 67 -9.76 26.98 -8.71
CA ARG A 67 -10.72 25.91 -8.45
C ARG A 67 -10.20 24.60 -8.99
N VAL A 68 -9.90 23.66 -8.11
CA VAL A 68 -9.47 22.31 -8.48
C VAL A 68 -10.71 21.42 -8.55
N LYS A 69 -11.01 20.92 -9.73
CA LYS A 69 -12.11 19.98 -9.99
C LYS A 69 -11.59 18.56 -10.14
N PHE A 70 -12.26 17.63 -9.50
CA PHE A 70 -11.96 16.20 -9.63
C PHE A 70 -13.09 15.51 -10.41
N SER A 71 -12.77 14.99 -11.57
CA SER A 71 -13.67 14.17 -12.37
C SER A 71 -13.24 12.71 -12.26
N GLY A 72 -14.20 11.80 -12.35
CA GLY A 72 -13.91 10.37 -12.38
C GLY A 72 -14.24 9.82 -13.77
N ASN A 73 -13.27 9.16 -14.38
CA ASN A 73 -13.46 8.37 -15.59
C ASN A 73 -13.10 6.90 -15.32
N SER A 74 -13.24 6.48 -14.08
CA SER A 74 -12.98 5.10 -13.68
C SER A 74 -14.27 4.38 -13.31
N ASN A 75 -14.24 3.09 -13.40
CA ASN A 75 -15.33 2.25 -12.91
C ASN A 75 -15.30 2.10 -11.37
N THR A 76 -14.30 2.69 -10.73
CA THR A 76 -14.07 2.60 -9.29
C THR A 76 -14.33 3.90 -8.56
N VAL A 77 -14.54 3.80 -7.27
CA VAL A 77 -14.65 4.94 -6.37
C VAL A 77 -13.26 5.37 -5.88
N HIS A 78 -13.08 6.67 -5.73
CA HIS A 78 -11.87 7.27 -5.20
C HIS A 78 -12.20 8.29 -4.13
N THR A 79 -11.27 8.57 -3.23
CA THR A 79 -11.29 9.73 -2.37
C THR A 79 -10.38 10.83 -2.92
N ARG A 80 -10.59 12.05 -2.48
CA ARG A 80 -9.74 13.21 -2.68
C ARG A 80 -9.32 13.67 -1.30
N THR A 81 -8.15 13.23 -0.89
CA THR A 81 -7.68 13.41 0.47
C THR A 81 -6.39 14.20 0.45
N SER A 82 -6.34 15.33 1.15
CA SER A 82 -5.11 16.09 1.30
C SER A 82 -4.07 15.25 2.03
N LEU A 83 -2.90 15.07 1.44
CA LEU A 83 -1.75 14.47 2.11
C LEU A 83 -0.81 15.56 2.65
N ILE A 84 -0.54 16.56 1.83
CA ILE A 84 0.32 17.71 2.13
C ILE A 84 -0.39 18.97 1.67
N TYR A 85 -0.28 20.05 2.45
CA TYR A 85 -0.80 21.38 2.10
C TYR A 85 -0.02 22.48 2.82
N PRO A 86 -0.03 23.74 2.33
CA PRO A 86 0.62 24.86 3.02
C PRO A 86 0.01 25.07 4.40
N THR A 87 0.83 25.29 5.41
CA THR A 87 0.37 25.51 6.76
C THR A 87 -0.55 26.73 6.84
N GLY A 88 -1.72 26.56 7.44
CA GLY A 88 -2.73 27.62 7.56
C GLY A 88 -3.57 27.84 6.30
N ALA A 89 -3.44 27.02 5.28
CA ALA A 89 -4.26 27.12 4.07
C ALA A 89 -5.76 26.93 4.38
N ALA A 90 -6.58 27.82 3.83
CA ALA A 90 -8.03 27.72 3.95
C ALA A 90 -8.55 26.43 3.27
N ASN A 91 -9.64 25.87 3.77
CA ASN A 91 -10.28 24.64 3.28
C ASN A 91 -9.40 23.38 3.37
N MET A 92 -8.37 23.40 4.21
CA MET A 92 -7.48 22.25 4.44
C MET A 92 -7.54 21.76 5.88
N PRO A 93 -7.42 20.43 6.12
CA PRO A 93 -7.32 19.39 5.12
C PRO A 93 -8.65 19.15 4.39
N PHE A 94 -8.56 18.93 3.07
CA PHE A 94 -9.70 18.54 2.25
C PHE A 94 -9.79 17.00 2.21
N ASN A 95 -10.98 16.47 2.45
CA ASN A 95 -11.21 15.02 2.42
C ASN A 95 -12.63 14.72 1.96
N THR A 96 -12.80 13.73 1.13
CA THR A 96 -14.10 13.33 0.60
C THR A 96 -14.40 11.87 0.87
N GLU A 97 -15.69 11.54 0.94
CA GLU A 97 -16.15 10.15 0.86
C GLU A 97 -15.78 9.52 -0.49
N PRO A 98 -15.69 8.17 -0.56
CA PRO A 98 -15.46 7.46 -1.81
C PRO A 98 -16.56 7.72 -2.83
N ARG A 99 -16.19 8.23 -4.00
CA ARG A 99 -17.13 8.45 -5.12
C ARG A 99 -16.39 8.53 -6.46
N LYS A 100 -17.14 8.45 -7.55
CA LYS A 100 -16.55 8.43 -8.91
C LYS A 100 -16.09 9.80 -9.42
N GLY A 101 -16.45 10.88 -8.77
CA GLY A 101 -16.07 12.24 -9.16
C GLY A 101 -17.02 13.28 -8.61
N GLY A 102 -16.90 14.52 -9.08
CA GLY A 102 -17.83 15.61 -8.79
C GLY A 102 -17.48 16.48 -7.59
N ASP A 103 -16.26 16.37 -7.07
CA ASP A 103 -15.78 17.23 -6.01
C ASP A 103 -14.95 18.38 -6.56
N ASP A 104 -14.90 19.47 -5.82
CA ASP A 104 -14.01 20.58 -6.08
C ASP A 104 -13.57 21.27 -4.77
N VAL A 105 -12.42 21.92 -4.85
CA VAL A 105 -11.88 22.76 -3.77
C VAL A 105 -11.20 23.99 -4.35
N THR A 106 -11.37 25.13 -3.70
CA THR A 106 -10.67 26.37 -4.08
C THR A 106 -9.44 26.56 -3.23
N LEU A 107 -8.28 26.72 -3.88
CA LEU A 107 -6.98 26.91 -3.24
C LEU A 107 -6.53 28.37 -3.37
N THR A 108 -6.38 29.05 -2.26
CA THR A 108 -6.08 30.50 -2.22
C THR A 108 -4.69 30.81 -1.69
N THR A 109 -4.09 29.92 -0.90
CA THR A 109 -2.77 30.13 -0.28
C THR A 109 -1.70 29.61 -1.22
N PRO A 110 -0.68 30.39 -1.60
CA PRO A 110 0.45 29.90 -2.35
C PRO A 110 1.17 28.76 -1.66
N GLY A 111 1.55 27.74 -2.42
CA GLY A 111 2.29 26.58 -1.92
C GLY A 111 1.90 25.26 -2.57
N LEU A 112 2.52 24.20 -2.08
CA LEU A 112 2.34 22.82 -2.56
C LEU A 112 1.14 22.14 -1.89
N TYR A 113 0.23 21.65 -2.71
CA TYR A 113 -0.87 20.77 -2.30
C TYR A 113 -0.69 19.41 -2.95
N VAL A 114 -0.66 18.35 -2.15
CA VAL A 114 -0.63 16.97 -2.64
C VAL A 114 -1.88 16.26 -2.18
N PHE A 115 -2.59 15.67 -3.13
CA PHE A 115 -3.77 14.84 -2.88
C PHE A 115 -3.41 13.36 -3.07
N THR A 116 -4.06 12.52 -2.31
CA THR A 116 -3.99 11.07 -2.44
C THR A 116 -5.39 10.47 -2.47
N CYS A 117 -5.50 9.24 -2.96
CA CYS A 117 -6.68 8.43 -2.72
C CYS A 117 -6.42 7.53 -1.51
N SER A 118 -7.20 7.66 -0.44
CA SER A 118 -7.04 6.84 0.76
C SER A 118 -7.48 5.39 0.58
N VAL A 119 -8.26 5.10 -0.47
CA VAL A 119 -8.59 3.74 -0.92
C VAL A 119 -7.44 3.13 -1.74
N HIS A 120 -6.68 3.99 -2.43
CA HIS A 120 -5.54 3.61 -3.28
C HIS A 120 -4.32 4.45 -2.88
N PRO A 121 -3.64 4.12 -1.78
CA PRO A 121 -2.64 4.99 -1.13
C PRO A 121 -1.36 5.24 -1.95
N TYR A 122 -1.32 4.76 -3.17
CA TYR A 122 -0.27 4.99 -4.15
C TYR A 122 -0.66 5.98 -5.25
N MET A 123 -1.93 6.42 -5.28
CA MET A 123 -2.42 7.41 -6.25
C MET A 123 -2.16 8.81 -5.71
N PHE A 124 -1.38 9.60 -6.42
CA PHE A 124 -1.02 10.96 -6.04
C PHE A 124 -1.27 11.96 -7.16
N GLY A 125 -1.71 13.16 -6.77
CA GLY A 125 -1.77 14.34 -7.62
C GLY A 125 -1.31 15.57 -6.85
N ALA A 126 -0.75 16.57 -7.53
CA ALA A 126 -0.27 17.78 -6.90
C ALA A 126 -0.73 19.04 -7.63
N VAL A 127 -1.00 20.10 -6.87
CA VAL A 127 -1.18 21.45 -7.38
C VAL A 127 -0.17 22.35 -6.67
N ILE A 128 0.62 23.07 -7.45
CA ILE A 128 1.43 24.19 -6.95
C ILE A 128 0.62 25.45 -7.21
N VAL A 129 0.19 26.10 -6.14
CA VAL A 129 -0.43 27.43 -6.22
C VAL A 129 0.68 28.44 -6.14
N ASP A 130 0.92 29.12 -7.25
CA ASP A 130 2.05 30.00 -7.46
C ASP A 130 1.60 31.48 -7.50
N ASP A 131 2.19 32.34 -6.69
CA ASP A 131 2.00 33.79 -6.77
C ASP A 131 2.96 34.34 -7.84
N PRO A 132 2.45 34.81 -8.99
CA PRO A 132 3.31 35.31 -10.08
C PRO A 132 4.17 36.52 -9.73
N LYS A 133 4.02 37.05 -8.51
CA LYS A 133 4.83 38.17 -7.98
C LYS A 133 6.07 37.68 -7.24
N THR A 134 6.21 36.39 -7.00
CA THR A 134 7.36 35.80 -6.31
C THR A 134 8.29 35.11 -7.32
N ASP A 135 9.56 35.02 -6.98
CA ASP A 135 10.53 34.27 -7.79
C ASP A 135 10.48 32.78 -7.44
N GLY A 136 10.45 31.92 -8.45
CA GLY A 136 10.35 30.46 -8.32
C GLY A 136 8.94 30.00 -7.96
N LEU A 137 8.65 28.72 -8.18
CA LEU A 137 7.33 28.13 -7.85
C LEU A 137 7.18 28.01 -6.33
N ASP A 138 6.09 28.53 -5.80
CA ASP A 138 5.85 28.51 -4.35
C ASP A 138 5.57 27.09 -3.84
N LEU A 139 6.42 26.57 -2.97
CA LEU A 139 6.11 25.36 -2.19
C LEU A 139 5.56 25.68 -0.79
N GLY A 140 5.55 26.96 -0.42
CA GLY A 140 5.18 27.45 0.91
C GLY A 140 6.40 27.48 1.85
N SER A 141 6.37 28.30 2.89
CA SER A 141 7.43 28.33 3.91
C SER A 141 7.32 27.12 4.86
N SER A 142 6.12 26.59 5.04
CA SER A 142 5.82 25.48 5.91
C SER A 142 4.68 24.66 5.32
N ILE A 143 4.81 23.35 5.39
CA ILE A 143 3.79 22.40 4.95
C ILE A 143 3.23 21.64 6.14
N SER A 144 1.93 21.35 6.09
CA SER A 144 1.23 20.50 7.03
C SER A 144 0.87 19.17 6.37
N LEU A 145 1.02 18.08 7.10
CA LEU A 145 0.51 16.78 6.73
C LEU A 145 -0.89 16.59 7.35
N ILE A 146 -1.67 15.70 6.77
CA ILE A 146 -3.05 15.45 7.21
C ILE A 146 -3.13 14.99 8.67
N ASN A 147 -2.10 14.33 9.19
CA ASN A 147 -1.99 13.91 10.59
C ASN A 147 -1.61 15.04 11.57
N GLY A 148 -1.56 16.30 11.11
CA GLY A 148 -1.27 17.47 11.94
C GLY A 148 0.23 17.79 12.11
N ILE A 149 1.13 16.99 11.54
CA ILE A 149 2.56 17.32 11.55
C ILE A 149 2.80 18.52 10.63
N THR A 150 3.51 19.52 11.13
CA THR A 150 3.93 20.71 10.37
C THR A 150 5.43 20.79 10.31
N VAL A 151 5.96 21.02 9.11
CA VAL A 151 7.41 21.05 8.88
C VAL A 151 7.79 22.18 7.91
N PRO A 152 9.01 22.73 8.01
CA PRO A 152 9.56 23.59 6.96
C PRO A 152 9.57 22.89 5.60
N SER A 153 9.30 23.62 4.53
CA SER A 153 9.25 23.02 3.18
C SER A 153 10.62 22.52 2.67
N SER A 154 11.72 22.99 3.25
CA SER A 154 13.09 22.51 3.00
C SER A 154 13.51 21.34 3.91
N SER A 155 12.67 20.90 4.84
CA SER A 155 13.00 19.85 5.81
C SER A 155 13.27 18.49 5.15
N ASP A 156 13.94 17.61 5.88
CA ASP A 156 14.20 16.26 5.42
C ASP A 156 12.90 15.49 5.13
N LEU A 157 11.87 15.68 5.94
CA LEU A 157 10.57 15.02 5.71
C LEU A 157 9.92 15.53 4.42
N ALA A 158 9.84 16.85 4.23
CA ALA A 158 9.25 17.44 3.03
C ALA A 158 9.95 16.98 1.75
N THR A 159 11.28 17.02 1.74
CA THR A 159 12.07 16.62 0.56
C THR A 159 11.98 15.12 0.27
N ARG A 160 11.88 14.25 1.29
CA ARG A 160 11.63 12.80 1.10
C ARG A 160 10.25 12.54 0.52
N LEU A 161 9.22 13.25 0.99
CA LEU A 161 7.86 13.12 0.46
C LEU A 161 7.79 13.58 -1.01
N LEU A 162 8.43 14.71 -1.35
CA LEU A 162 8.55 15.17 -2.73
C LEU A 162 9.26 14.16 -3.62
N ARG A 163 10.38 13.61 -3.16
CA ARG A 163 11.08 12.55 -3.90
C ARG A 163 10.15 11.36 -4.16
N THR A 164 9.44 10.89 -3.15
CA THR A 164 8.53 9.76 -3.27
C THR A 164 7.39 10.05 -4.24
N PHE A 165 6.86 11.27 -4.23
CA PHE A 165 5.87 11.72 -5.21
C PHE A 165 6.40 11.56 -6.65
N PHE A 166 7.61 12.03 -6.94
CA PHE A 166 8.21 11.88 -8.28
C PHE A 166 8.53 10.43 -8.65
N ILE A 167 8.86 9.59 -7.68
CA ILE A 167 9.01 8.15 -7.92
C ILE A 167 7.67 7.55 -8.35
N ALA A 168 6.61 7.83 -7.59
CA ALA A 168 5.30 7.21 -7.77
C ALA A 168 4.55 7.73 -8.99
N THR A 169 4.78 8.95 -9.43
CA THR A 169 4.01 9.59 -10.50
C THR A 169 4.73 9.66 -11.85
N ASN A 170 5.97 9.20 -11.95
CA ASN A 170 6.71 9.20 -13.20
C ASN A 170 6.48 7.90 -13.99
N PRO A 171 5.71 7.92 -15.09
CA PRO A 171 5.42 6.71 -15.89
C PRO A 171 6.67 6.05 -16.48
N ALA A 172 7.75 6.79 -16.73
CA ALA A 172 9.00 6.22 -17.24
C ALA A 172 9.62 5.21 -16.27
N ASN A 173 9.46 5.42 -14.97
CA ASN A 173 9.90 4.47 -13.96
C ASN A 173 9.13 3.14 -14.01
N TRP A 174 7.91 3.15 -14.52
CA TRP A 174 7.01 2.00 -14.56
C TRP A 174 7.22 1.10 -15.78
N GLN A 175 8.04 1.51 -16.74
CA GLN A 175 8.23 0.81 -18.01
C GLN A 175 9.47 -0.10 -18.03
N ASN A 176 10.29 -0.11 -17.00
CA ASN A 176 11.58 -0.83 -16.99
C ASN A 176 11.65 -1.90 -15.90
N TYR A 177 10.71 -2.83 -15.91
CA TYR A 177 10.45 -3.75 -14.80
C TYR A 177 11.31 -5.01 -14.77
N ALA A 178 11.72 -5.48 -15.93
CA ALA A 178 12.44 -6.75 -16.05
C ALA A 178 13.94 -6.61 -15.77
N SER A 179 14.45 -5.41 -15.53
CA SER A 179 15.88 -5.20 -15.38
C SER A 179 16.28 -5.03 -13.91
N ASN A 180 17.46 -5.54 -13.57
CA ASN A 180 18.16 -5.23 -12.33
C ASN A 180 18.76 -3.81 -12.32
N LYS A 181 18.40 -2.98 -13.29
CA LYS A 181 18.90 -1.61 -13.39
C LYS A 181 18.22 -0.74 -12.34
N PRO A 182 18.96 0.19 -11.73
CA PRO A 182 18.38 1.21 -10.86
C PRO A 182 17.27 1.98 -11.58
N TRP A 183 16.26 2.39 -10.85
CA TRP A 183 15.33 3.37 -11.37
C TRP A 183 15.95 4.73 -11.40
N HIS A 184 15.72 5.44 -12.48
CA HIS A 184 16.18 6.81 -12.64
C HIS A 184 15.05 7.78 -12.32
N ILE A 185 15.27 8.70 -11.37
CA ILE A 185 14.26 9.70 -11.02
C ILE A 185 14.58 10.97 -11.80
N THR A 186 13.60 11.42 -12.57
CA THR A 186 13.66 12.70 -13.26
C THR A 186 12.84 13.72 -12.49
N TYR A 187 13.47 14.78 -12.05
CA TYR A 187 12.80 15.93 -11.44
C TYR A 187 12.58 17.03 -12.48
N PRO A 188 11.47 17.79 -12.40
CA PRO A 188 11.31 19.00 -13.20
C PRO A 188 12.45 19.98 -12.94
N ASN A 189 13.08 20.49 -13.99
CA ASN A 189 14.12 21.51 -13.86
C ASN A 189 13.46 22.87 -13.67
N VAL A 190 13.11 23.17 -12.42
CA VAL A 190 12.44 24.40 -12.01
C VAL A 190 13.03 24.93 -10.71
N ASP A 191 13.02 26.24 -10.58
CA ASP A 191 13.33 26.89 -9.32
C ASP A 191 12.07 26.91 -8.45
N VAL A 192 12.21 26.56 -7.18
CA VAL A 192 11.13 26.53 -6.19
C VAL A 192 11.47 27.42 -5.01
N ARG A 193 10.44 28.09 -4.49
CA ARG A 193 10.52 28.90 -3.28
C ARG A 193 10.13 28.05 -2.08
N VAL A 194 11.04 27.95 -1.14
CA VAL A 194 10.88 27.24 0.14
C VAL A 194 11.18 28.20 1.31
N ASP A 195 11.09 27.75 2.55
CA ASP A 195 11.37 28.54 3.75
C ASP A 195 12.74 29.24 3.79
N ILE A 196 13.74 28.66 3.13
CA ILE A 196 15.13 29.20 3.09
C ILE A 196 15.40 30.05 1.84
N GLY A 197 14.41 30.30 0.98
CA GLY A 197 14.54 31.09 -0.24
C GLY A 197 14.30 30.28 -1.51
N VAL A 198 14.77 30.79 -2.65
CA VAL A 198 14.62 30.12 -3.95
C VAL A 198 15.78 29.16 -4.16
N VAL A 199 15.47 27.92 -4.55
CA VAL A 199 16.42 26.84 -4.82
C VAL A 199 16.01 26.08 -6.07
N ASN A 200 16.98 25.51 -6.79
CA ASN A 200 16.68 24.63 -7.91
C ASN A 200 16.29 23.26 -7.39
N LEU A 201 15.11 22.76 -7.79
CA LEU A 201 14.54 21.52 -7.26
C LEU A 201 15.41 20.29 -7.53
N PRO A 202 15.87 20.02 -8.78
CA PRO A 202 16.79 18.92 -9.05
C PRO A 202 18.07 18.98 -8.23
N ASP A 203 18.68 20.16 -8.12
CA ASP A 203 19.95 20.32 -7.41
C ASP A 203 19.84 19.91 -5.95
N VAL A 204 18.77 20.35 -5.27
CA VAL A 204 18.53 20.02 -3.86
C VAL A 204 18.24 18.53 -3.68
N LEU A 205 17.36 17.94 -4.51
CA LEU A 205 16.96 16.55 -4.35
C LEU A 205 18.10 15.59 -4.75
N ASN A 206 18.82 15.90 -5.81
CA ASN A 206 19.98 15.10 -6.25
C ASN A 206 21.14 15.17 -5.26
N ALA A 207 21.42 16.36 -4.71
CA ALA A 207 22.46 16.50 -3.69
C ALA A 207 22.17 15.72 -2.41
N ARG A 208 20.88 15.56 -2.04
CA ARG A 208 20.47 14.84 -0.83
C ARG A 208 20.35 13.32 -1.04
N TYR A 209 19.84 12.92 -2.17
CA TYR A 209 19.37 11.52 -2.36
C TYR A 209 19.96 10.84 -3.59
N GLY A 210 20.62 11.58 -4.47
CA GLY A 210 20.94 11.09 -5.81
C GLY A 210 19.68 10.96 -6.69
N ASN A 211 19.89 10.65 -7.95
CA ASN A 211 18.84 10.47 -8.95
C ASN A 211 18.54 9.00 -9.26
N ASP A 212 19.20 8.05 -8.60
CA ASP A 212 18.98 6.62 -8.77
C ASP A 212 18.39 6.00 -7.51
N ILE A 213 17.51 5.01 -7.69
CA ILE A 213 17.06 4.12 -6.65
C ILE A 213 17.59 2.74 -6.95
N ALA A 214 18.47 2.25 -6.10
CA ALA A 214 18.89 0.86 -6.13
C ALA A 214 17.70 -0.02 -5.70
N LEU A 215 17.21 -0.86 -6.60
CA LEU A 215 16.24 -1.88 -6.25
C LEU A 215 16.93 -3.02 -5.52
N THR A 216 16.20 -3.69 -4.63
CA THR A 216 16.72 -4.86 -3.91
C THR A 216 17.17 -5.93 -4.91
N ALA A 217 18.40 -6.39 -4.80
CA ALA A 217 18.96 -7.37 -5.71
C ALA A 217 18.20 -8.69 -5.64
N LEU A 218 17.91 -9.29 -6.81
CA LEU A 218 17.28 -10.60 -6.89
C LEU A 218 18.20 -11.65 -6.25
N LYS A 219 17.72 -12.29 -5.20
CA LYS A 219 18.48 -13.26 -4.42
C LYS A 219 17.55 -14.29 -3.82
N LYS A 220 17.87 -15.55 -3.98
CA LYS A 220 17.13 -16.64 -3.33
C LYS A 220 17.55 -16.76 -1.86
N PRO A 221 16.62 -16.96 -0.92
CA PRO A 221 16.95 -17.36 0.43
C PRO A 221 17.72 -18.69 0.43
N ARG A 222 18.56 -18.87 1.43
CA ARG A 222 19.31 -20.15 1.60
C ARG A 222 18.38 -21.28 2.03
N THR A 223 17.43 -20.98 2.92
CA THR A 223 16.46 -21.96 3.41
C THR A 223 15.21 -21.87 2.55
N PRO A 224 14.70 -22.97 2.02
CA PRO A 224 13.46 -23.01 1.29
C PRO A 224 12.25 -22.65 2.18
N ALA A 225 11.19 -22.19 1.55
CA ALA A 225 9.86 -22.15 2.18
C ALA A 225 9.13 -23.48 1.93
N VAL A 226 8.04 -23.69 2.67
CA VAL A 226 7.13 -24.80 2.44
C VAL A 226 6.00 -24.35 1.51
N GLY A 227 5.77 -25.11 0.44
CA GLY A 227 4.64 -24.90 -0.45
C GLY A 227 4.82 -23.81 -1.50
N GLU A 228 3.81 -22.98 -1.67
CA GLU A 228 3.71 -21.97 -2.73
C GLU A 228 3.43 -20.59 -2.13
N ILE A 229 3.90 -19.53 -2.77
CA ILE A 229 3.55 -18.15 -2.41
C ILE A 229 2.83 -17.53 -3.60
N TRP A 230 1.58 -17.13 -3.38
CA TRP A 230 0.73 -16.50 -4.38
C TRP A 230 0.74 -14.99 -4.20
N VAL A 231 0.94 -14.25 -5.29
CA VAL A 231 1.03 -12.78 -5.29
C VAL A 231 0.10 -12.21 -6.34
N ALA A 232 -0.82 -11.35 -5.94
CA ALA A 232 -1.62 -10.57 -6.87
C ALA A 232 -0.76 -9.50 -7.55
N THR A 233 -0.87 -9.38 -8.88
CA THR A 233 -0.17 -8.40 -9.73
C THR A 233 -1.21 -7.55 -10.45
N GLN A 234 -1.64 -6.46 -9.80
CA GLN A 234 -2.84 -5.69 -10.16
C GLN A 234 -2.79 -5.07 -11.56
N PHE A 235 -1.63 -4.66 -12.01
CA PHE A 235 -1.48 -3.85 -13.23
C PHE A 235 -0.81 -4.62 -14.38
N GLU A 236 -0.52 -5.88 -14.18
CA GLU A 236 0.01 -6.72 -15.25
C GLU A 236 -1.07 -6.98 -16.30
N THR A 237 -0.73 -6.79 -17.57
CA THR A 237 -1.65 -6.96 -18.69
C THR A 237 -1.34 -8.21 -19.49
N THR A 238 -2.37 -8.86 -20.01
CA THR A 238 -2.27 -10.05 -20.84
C THR A 238 -2.84 -9.84 -22.23
N ARG A 239 -2.46 -10.69 -23.18
CA ARG A 239 -2.98 -10.63 -24.54
C ARG A 239 -4.47 -10.97 -24.55
N GLY A 240 -5.26 -10.23 -25.33
CA GLY A 240 -6.69 -10.47 -25.47
C GLY A 240 -7.55 -10.02 -24.29
N LYS A 241 -6.96 -9.30 -23.33
CA LYS A 241 -7.65 -8.76 -22.17
C LYS A 241 -7.40 -7.26 -22.02
N GLU A 242 -8.45 -6.49 -21.82
CA GLU A 242 -8.35 -5.04 -21.61
C GLU A 242 -8.09 -4.69 -20.15
N LYS A 243 -8.76 -5.40 -19.23
CA LYS A 243 -8.64 -5.18 -17.79
C LYS A 243 -7.35 -5.79 -17.26
N PRO A 244 -6.53 -5.04 -16.50
CA PRO A 244 -5.29 -5.55 -15.94
C PRO A 244 -5.57 -6.48 -14.74
N GLY A 245 -4.60 -7.26 -14.40
CA GLY A 245 -4.58 -8.11 -13.22
C GLY A 245 -4.27 -9.57 -13.55
N THR A 246 -3.31 -10.09 -12.85
CA THR A 246 -2.91 -11.50 -12.86
C THR A 246 -2.59 -11.95 -11.44
N ILE A 247 -2.37 -13.23 -11.25
CA ILE A 247 -1.87 -13.77 -10.00
C ILE A 247 -0.71 -14.70 -10.30
N SER A 248 0.41 -14.49 -9.63
CA SER A 248 1.64 -15.26 -9.79
C SER A 248 1.80 -16.24 -8.63
N ALA A 249 2.11 -17.50 -8.92
CA ALA A 249 2.50 -18.49 -7.94
C ALA A 249 4.02 -18.72 -8.00
N ILE A 250 4.66 -18.64 -6.85
CA ILE A 250 6.08 -18.88 -6.65
C ILE A 250 6.23 -20.20 -5.91
N ASP A 251 7.05 -21.11 -6.41
CA ASP A 251 7.42 -22.33 -5.69
C ASP A 251 8.40 -22.00 -4.56
N GLY A 252 8.05 -22.34 -3.32
CA GLY A 252 8.82 -22.02 -2.12
C GLY A 252 10.17 -22.75 -2.02
N SER A 253 10.37 -23.83 -2.76
CA SER A 253 11.63 -24.57 -2.77
C SER A 253 12.64 -24.01 -3.77
N SER A 254 12.18 -23.64 -4.95
CA SER A 254 13.01 -23.13 -6.04
C SER A 254 13.07 -21.60 -6.12
N TRP A 255 12.12 -20.93 -5.49
CA TRP A 255 11.94 -19.47 -5.54
C TRP A 255 11.72 -18.95 -6.96
N GLN A 256 11.01 -19.73 -7.77
CA GLN A 256 10.68 -19.36 -9.15
C GLN A 256 9.18 -19.19 -9.32
N VAL A 257 8.77 -18.25 -10.16
CA VAL A 257 7.39 -18.17 -10.61
C VAL A 257 7.11 -19.37 -11.50
N THR A 258 6.27 -20.27 -11.02
CA THR A 258 5.91 -21.53 -11.71
C THR A 258 4.60 -21.42 -12.45
N ARG A 259 3.78 -20.43 -12.09
CA ARG A 259 2.46 -20.24 -12.68
C ARG A 259 2.04 -18.78 -12.64
N LYS A 260 1.36 -18.34 -13.68
CA LYS A 260 0.54 -17.14 -13.69
C LYS A 260 -0.89 -17.50 -14.05
N VAL A 261 -1.84 -17.02 -13.26
CA VAL A 261 -3.27 -17.12 -13.55
C VAL A 261 -3.70 -15.80 -14.17
N ALA A 262 -4.00 -15.83 -15.46
CA ALA A 262 -4.17 -14.61 -16.27
C ALA A 262 -5.20 -14.78 -17.39
N LEU A 263 -5.96 -15.88 -17.40
CA LEU A 263 -6.89 -16.23 -18.47
C LEU A 263 -7.88 -15.10 -18.73
N PRO A 264 -8.11 -14.69 -19.98
CA PRO A 264 -9.14 -13.73 -20.33
C PRO A 264 -10.52 -14.13 -19.82
N SER A 265 -10.86 -15.43 -19.82
CA SER A 265 -12.11 -15.97 -19.30
C SER A 265 -12.34 -15.78 -17.79
N ILE A 266 -11.28 -15.56 -17.03
CA ILE A 266 -11.37 -15.27 -15.59
C ILE A 266 -11.81 -13.82 -15.36
N GLU A 267 -11.58 -12.96 -16.33
CA GLU A 267 -11.94 -11.53 -16.28
C GLU A 267 -11.39 -10.83 -15.04
N MET A 268 -10.17 -11.15 -14.63
CA MET A 268 -9.53 -10.45 -13.52
C MET A 268 -9.49 -8.96 -13.78
N ASN A 269 -9.77 -8.19 -12.75
CA ASN A 269 -9.65 -6.75 -12.79
C ASN A 269 -9.10 -6.23 -11.46
N ASN A 270 -7.80 -6.02 -11.42
CA ASN A 270 -7.10 -5.58 -10.22
C ASN A 270 -7.28 -6.54 -9.04
N ALA A 271 -6.84 -7.79 -9.17
CA ALA A 271 -6.81 -8.76 -8.08
C ALA A 271 -6.15 -8.13 -6.84
N HIS A 272 -6.89 -8.08 -5.71
CA HIS A 272 -6.48 -7.29 -4.55
C HIS A 272 -5.96 -8.16 -3.40
N ASN A 273 -6.79 -9.07 -2.90
CA ASN A 273 -6.45 -9.95 -1.79
C ASN A 273 -6.86 -11.38 -2.11
N MET A 274 -6.25 -12.34 -1.44
CA MET A 274 -6.50 -13.76 -1.66
C MET A 274 -6.61 -14.52 -0.35
N TRP A 275 -7.38 -15.61 -0.40
CA TRP A 275 -7.46 -16.63 0.65
C TRP A 275 -7.70 -18.00 0.03
N THR A 276 -7.78 -19.06 0.85
CA THR A 276 -7.97 -20.44 0.43
C THR A 276 -9.01 -21.16 1.28
N ASP A 277 -9.53 -22.29 0.78
CA ASP A 277 -10.38 -23.19 1.56
C ASP A 277 -9.55 -24.01 2.57
N LYS A 278 -10.22 -24.62 3.54
CA LYS A 278 -9.56 -25.46 4.56
C LYS A 278 -8.76 -26.64 3.99
N ASN A 279 -9.06 -27.07 2.77
CA ASN A 279 -8.31 -28.10 2.08
C ASN A 279 -7.19 -27.53 1.19
N GLN A 280 -7.08 -26.21 1.12
CA GLN A 280 -6.09 -25.47 0.35
C GLN A 280 -6.04 -25.89 -1.14
N ARG A 281 -7.22 -26.16 -1.71
CA ARG A 281 -7.39 -26.61 -3.10
C ARG A 281 -7.80 -25.49 -4.04
N VAL A 282 -8.47 -24.49 -3.52
CA VAL A 282 -8.93 -23.34 -4.31
C VAL A 282 -8.30 -22.05 -3.83
N ILE A 283 -8.24 -21.07 -4.70
CA ILE A 283 -7.88 -19.69 -4.36
C ILE A 283 -9.13 -18.84 -4.54
N TYR A 284 -9.41 -18.04 -3.53
CA TYR A 284 -10.37 -16.95 -3.57
C TYR A 284 -9.59 -15.66 -3.83
N ALA A 285 -10.00 -14.88 -4.82
CA ALA A 285 -9.38 -13.61 -5.15
C ALA A 285 -10.43 -12.52 -5.30
N THR A 286 -10.30 -11.44 -4.55
CA THR A 286 -11.16 -10.27 -4.69
C THR A 286 -10.73 -9.46 -5.91
N GLN A 287 -11.71 -9.02 -6.72
CA GLN A 287 -11.49 -8.21 -7.91
C GLN A 287 -11.92 -6.77 -7.62
N TRP A 288 -10.95 -5.95 -7.25
CA TRP A 288 -11.19 -4.62 -6.70
C TRP A 288 -12.06 -3.72 -7.56
N PHE A 289 -11.90 -3.77 -8.90
CA PHE A 289 -12.63 -2.91 -9.81
C PHE A 289 -13.87 -3.56 -10.44
N ASP A 290 -14.23 -4.78 -10.05
CA ASP A 290 -15.34 -5.52 -10.69
C ASP A 290 -16.43 -6.00 -9.71
N SER A 291 -16.37 -5.63 -8.45
CA SER A 291 -17.33 -6.10 -7.42
C SER A 291 -17.52 -7.62 -7.43
N LYS A 292 -16.45 -8.36 -7.65
CA LYS A 292 -16.45 -9.82 -7.79
C LYS A 292 -15.47 -10.49 -6.84
N LEU A 293 -15.85 -11.67 -6.41
CA LEU A 293 -14.96 -12.69 -5.87
C LEU A 293 -14.75 -13.76 -6.93
N THR A 294 -13.51 -14.01 -7.32
CA THR A 294 -13.14 -15.07 -8.25
C THR A 294 -12.66 -16.29 -7.47
N VAL A 295 -13.17 -17.47 -7.83
CA VAL A 295 -12.77 -18.76 -7.27
C VAL A 295 -12.15 -19.59 -8.38
N TYR A 296 -10.91 -20.03 -8.19
CA TYR A 296 -10.23 -20.89 -9.16
C TYR A 296 -9.46 -22.03 -8.48
N ASP A 297 -9.27 -23.09 -9.25
CA ASP A 297 -8.52 -24.26 -8.81
C ASP A 297 -7.04 -23.92 -8.66
N ARG A 298 -6.48 -24.13 -7.47
CA ARG A 298 -5.08 -23.80 -7.18
C ARG A 298 -4.09 -24.59 -8.06
N LYS A 299 -4.39 -25.85 -8.31
CA LYS A 299 -3.48 -26.76 -9.04
C LYS A 299 -3.41 -26.44 -10.52
N THR A 300 -4.53 -26.05 -11.12
CA THR A 300 -4.64 -25.87 -12.58
C THR A 300 -4.74 -24.39 -12.98
N GLY A 301 -5.14 -23.50 -12.08
CA GLY A 301 -5.49 -22.12 -12.40
C GLY A 301 -6.85 -21.97 -13.10
N ALA A 302 -7.61 -23.07 -13.27
CA ALA A 302 -8.88 -23.04 -13.95
C ALA A 302 -9.95 -22.28 -13.15
N LEU A 303 -10.73 -21.44 -13.82
CA LEU A 303 -11.87 -20.76 -13.23
C LEU A 303 -12.91 -21.77 -12.77
N ILE A 304 -13.29 -21.70 -11.51
CA ILE A 304 -14.44 -22.44 -10.95
C ILE A 304 -15.68 -21.57 -11.05
N ARG A 305 -15.63 -20.32 -10.57
CA ARG A 305 -16.73 -19.35 -10.68
C ARG A 305 -16.30 -17.92 -10.37
N ASN A 306 -17.10 -16.97 -10.83
CA ASN A 306 -17.14 -15.60 -10.33
C ASN A 306 -18.41 -15.41 -9.51
N VAL A 307 -18.32 -14.73 -8.37
CA VAL A 307 -19.44 -14.42 -7.48
C VAL A 307 -19.53 -12.91 -7.35
N SER A 308 -20.73 -12.35 -7.60
CA SER A 308 -20.97 -10.94 -7.33
C SER A 308 -20.98 -10.69 -5.84
N VAL A 309 -20.19 -9.72 -5.41
CA VAL A 309 -20.08 -9.23 -4.02
C VAL A 309 -20.31 -7.72 -3.99
N GLY A 310 -20.07 -7.08 -2.86
CA GLY A 310 -20.22 -5.63 -2.74
C GLY A 310 -19.18 -4.84 -3.54
N GLU A 311 -19.28 -3.53 -3.48
CA GLU A 311 -18.44 -2.61 -4.25
C GLU A 311 -17.00 -2.58 -3.69
N SER A 312 -16.01 -2.57 -4.60
CA SER A 312 -14.57 -2.58 -4.28
C SER A 312 -14.22 -3.64 -3.21
N PRO A 313 -14.41 -4.94 -3.49
CA PRO A 313 -14.13 -5.99 -2.53
C PRO A 313 -12.64 -6.01 -2.20
N ALA A 314 -12.33 -5.82 -0.91
CA ALA A 314 -10.97 -5.66 -0.43
C ALA A 314 -10.37 -7.00 0.00
N HIS A 315 -10.79 -7.54 1.11
CA HIS A 315 -10.24 -8.78 1.64
C HIS A 315 -11.26 -9.92 1.63
N VAL A 316 -10.75 -11.13 1.61
CA VAL A 316 -11.51 -12.37 1.77
C VAL A 316 -10.77 -13.28 2.75
N MET A 317 -11.51 -13.88 3.67
CA MET A 317 -11.05 -14.95 4.56
C MET A 317 -12.18 -15.98 4.79
N THR A 318 -11.80 -17.18 5.23
CA THR A 318 -12.75 -18.20 5.67
C THR A 318 -12.82 -18.25 7.19
N LEU A 319 -13.98 -18.64 7.73
CA LEU A 319 -14.07 -19.10 9.11
C LEU A 319 -13.38 -20.46 9.27
N THR A 320 -12.65 -20.61 10.35
CA THR A 320 -11.86 -21.83 10.65
C THR A 320 -12.72 -23.07 10.85
N ASP A 321 -13.92 -22.91 11.42
CA ASP A 321 -14.84 -23.99 11.76
C ASP A 321 -15.70 -24.49 10.58
N SER A 322 -16.19 -23.56 9.77
CA SER A 322 -17.24 -23.82 8.77
C SER A 322 -16.82 -23.62 7.33
N ASP A 323 -15.61 -23.05 7.10
CA ASP A 323 -15.12 -22.69 5.78
C ASP A 323 -16.03 -21.69 5.01
N ARG A 324 -16.94 -21.01 5.74
CA ARG A 324 -17.74 -19.92 5.16
C ARG A 324 -16.84 -18.73 4.90
N LEU A 325 -17.04 -18.10 3.75
CA LEU A 325 -16.24 -16.95 3.35
C LEU A 325 -16.85 -15.65 3.84
N HIS A 326 -15.99 -14.72 4.19
CA HIS A 326 -16.35 -13.34 4.45
C HIS A 326 -15.55 -12.44 3.51
N VAL A 327 -16.25 -11.52 2.86
CA VAL A 327 -15.67 -10.54 1.93
C VAL A 327 -16.00 -9.15 2.44
N THR A 328 -14.97 -8.38 2.74
CA THR A 328 -15.11 -6.95 3.07
C THR A 328 -15.18 -6.14 1.79
N ASN A 329 -16.13 -5.19 1.71
CA ASN A 329 -16.39 -4.39 0.53
C ASN A 329 -16.13 -2.91 0.86
N ASN A 330 -14.96 -2.44 0.51
CA ASN A 330 -14.49 -1.11 0.90
C ASN A 330 -15.27 0.03 0.22
N GLY A 331 -15.85 -0.22 -0.94
CA GLY A 331 -16.72 0.74 -1.64
C GLY A 331 -18.13 0.84 -1.04
N ASP A 332 -18.56 -0.15 -0.25
CA ASP A 332 -19.88 -0.12 0.38
C ASP A 332 -19.89 0.84 1.58
N THR A 333 -20.68 1.90 1.51
CA THR A 333 -20.84 2.91 2.58
C THR A 333 -21.84 2.52 3.65
N ARG A 334 -22.58 1.42 3.42
CA ARG A 334 -23.60 0.92 4.34
C ARG A 334 -22.96 0.16 5.49
N LYS A 335 -23.67 0.12 6.62
CA LYS A 335 -23.24 -0.59 7.84
C LYS A 335 -23.10 -2.12 7.68
N ASP A 336 -23.62 -2.69 6.60
CA ASP A 336 -23.54 -4.09 6.22
C ASP A 336 -22.51 -4.34 5.09
N SER A 337 -21.33 -3.74 5.21
CA SER A 337 -20.28 -3.76 4.20
C SER A 337 -19.49 -5.09 4.11
N VAL A 338 -19.81 -6.08 4.93
CA VAL A 338 -19.22 -7.43 4.86
C VAL A 338 -20.26 -8.41 4.31
N MET A 339 -19.85 -9.25 3.34
CA MET A 339 -20.69 -10.31 2.79
C MET A 339 -20.22 -11.68 3.26
N GLU A 340 -21.17 -12.48 3.74
CA GLU A 340 -20.96 -13.89 4.09
C GLU A 340 -21.44 -14.79 2.94
N LEU A 341 -20.58 -15.75 2.53
CA LEU A 341 -20.86 -16.70 1.48
C LEU A 341 -20.67 -18.14 1.99
N ALA A 342 -21.42 -19.05 1.40
CA ALA A 342 -21.22 -20.48 1.60
C ALA A 342 -19.82 -20.91 1.08
N PRO A 343 -19.28 -22.03 1.58
CA PRO A 343 -18.01 -22.58 1.11
C PRO A 343 -17.91 -22.65 -0.42
N LEU A 344 -16.73 -22.40 -0.94
CA LEU A 344 -16.45 -22.32 -2.38
C LEU A 344 -17.22 -21.20 -3.11
N GLY A 345 -17.79 -20.23 -2.39
CA GLY A 345 -18.56 -19.14 -2.97
C GLY A 345 -19.82 -19.61 -3.72
N THR A 346 -20.40 -20.74 -3.33
CA THR A 346 -21.53 -21.35 -4.03
C THR A 346 -22.81 -20.53 -3.92
N LYS A 347 -22.94 -19.74 -2.87
CA LYS A 347 -24.13 -18.93 -2.58
C LYS A 347 -23.75 -17.76 -1.65
N VAL A 348 -24.26 -16.58 -1.91
CA VAL A 348 -24.30 -15.50 -0.93
C VAL A 348 -25.34 -15.85 0.13
N LEU A 349 -24.93 -15.85 1.39
CA LEU A 349 -25.79 -16.19 2.53
C LEU A 349 -26.47 -14.95 3.08
N ARG A 350 -25.69 -13.92 3.37
CA ARG A 350 -26.18 -12.65 3.93
C ARG A 350 -25.17 -11.53 3.81
N ARG A 351 -25.59 -10.33 4.14
CA ARG A 351 -24.73 -9.22 4.54
C ARG A 351 -24.64 -9.19 6.06
N VAL A 352 -23.47 -8.95 6.59
CA VAL A 352 -23.19 -8.86 8.02
C VAL A 352 -23.19 -7.39 8.43
N ASP A 353 -24.08 -7.02 9.33
CA ASP A 353 -24.13 -5.67 9.89
C ASP A 353 -23.02 -5.49 10.92
N ILE A 354 -21.98 -4.79 10.56
CA ILE A 354 -20.83 -4.46 11.41
C ILE A 354 -20.93 -3.06 12.02
N GLY A 355 -22.06 -2.36 11.84
CA GLY A 355 -22.32 -1.02 12.35
C GLY A 355 -21.62 0.10 11.59
N ARG A 356 -20.82 -0.21 10.58
CA ARG A 356 -20.02 0.73 9.79
C ARG A 356 -19.96 0.34 8.33
N GLY A 357 -19.77 1.34 7.48
CA GLY A 357 -19.40 1.15 6.08
C GLY A 357 -17.90 1.06 5.87
N ASN A 358 -17.51 0.81 4.63
CA ASN A 358 -16.13 0.87 4.15
C ASN A 358 -15.16 -0.05 4.89
N ALA A 359 -15.59 -1.26 5.27
CA ALA A 359 -14.70 -2.29 5.78
C ALA A 359 -13.63 -2.63 4.73
N HIS A 360 -12.34 -2.60 5.10
CA HIS A 360 -11.26 -2.91 4.17
C HIS A 360 -10.63 -4.27 4.42
N ALA A 361 -9.79 -4.39 5.43
CA ALA A 361 -9.26 -5.68 5.84
C ALA A 361 -10.16 -6.33 6.89
N HIS A 362 -9.92 -7.59 7.17
CA HIS A 362 -10.44 -8.25 8.36
C HIS A 362 -9.53 -9.40 8.76
N TRP A 363 -9.66 -9.83 10.00
CA TRP A 363 -9.00 -11.03 10.51
C TRP A 363 -9.98 -11.83 11.35
N MET A 364 -9.91 -13.16 11.25
CA MET A 364 -10.73 -14.08 12.01
C MET A 364 -9.93 -14.66 13.17
N SER A 365 -10.57 -14.84 14.32
CA SER A 365 -9.96 -15.61 15.40
C SER A 365 -9.82 -17.09 15.02
N HIS A 366 -8.85 -17.76 15.63
CA HIS A 366 -8.53 -19.18 15.35
C HIS A 366 -9.69 -20.13 15.64
N ASP A 367 -10.58 -19.76 16.56
CA ASP A 367 -11.78 -20.53 16.96
C ASP A 367 -13.01 -20.19 16.11
N GLY A 368 -12.89 -19.31 15.11
CA GLY A 368 -14.00 -18.88 14.25
C GLY A 368 -15.03 -18.00 14.94
N LYS A 369 -14.78 -17.57 16.18
CA LYS A 369 -15.76 -16.81 16.96
C LYS A 369 -15.82 -15.35 16.58
N THR A 370 -14.67 -14.69 16.43
CA THR A 370 -14.60 -13.22 16.32
C THR A 370 -13.92 -12.78 15.02
N MET A 371 -14.50 -11.79 14.38
CA MET A 371 -13.89 -11.02 13.30
C MET A 371 -13.53 -9.62 13.81
N VAL A 372 -12.35 -9.14 13.44
CA VAL A 372 -11.98 -7.72 13.59
C VAL A 372 -11.83 -7.11 12.21
N THR A 373 -12.35 -5.89 12.02
CA THR A 373 -12.25 -5.18 10.74
C THR A 373 -12.09 -3.67 10.95
N PRO A 374 -11.10 -3.04 10.31
CA PRO A 374 -11.00 -1.59 10.27
C PRO A 374 -12.02 -1.00 9.29
N ASN A 375 -12.60 0.13 9.67
CA ASN A 375 -13.58 0.89 8.91
C ASN A 375 -12.93 2.21 8.47
N VAL A 376 -12.51 2.28 7.22
CA VAL A 376 -11.51 3.25 6.74
C VAL A 376 -11.92 4.70 7.01
N PHE A 377 -13.18 5.05 6.73
CA PHE A 377 -13.61 6.44 6.75
C PHE A 377 -14.21 6.89 8.10
N SER A 378 -14.62 5.95 8.94
CA SER A 378 -15.06 6.28 10.31
C SER A 378 -13.93 6.34 11.33
N GLY A 379 -12.70 5.92 10.96
CA GLY A 379 -11.54 5.98 11.84
C GLY A 379 -11.56 4.97 12.98
N ASP A 380 -12.39 3.93 12.86
CA ASP A 380 -12.62 2.95 13.93
C ASP A 380 -12.40 1.50 13.45
N SER A 381 -12.48 0.56 14.37
CA SER A 381 -12.45 -0.88 14.12
C SER A 381 -13.61 -1.55 14.81
N THR A 382 -14.28 -2.48 14.11
CA THR A 382 -15.37 -3.29 14.65
C THR A 382 -14.85 -4.66 15.09
N GLN A 383 -15.27 -5.09 16.28
CA GLN A 383 -15.19 -6.47 16.76
C GLN A 383 -16.58 -7.09 16.65
N TYR A 384 -16.70 -8.15 15.86
CA TYR A 384 -17.95 -8.84 15.59
C TYR A 384 -17.86 -10.30 16.00
N ASN A 385 -18.85 -10.78 16.76
CA ASN A 385 -18.91 -12.15 17.25
C ASN A 385 -19.93 -12.96 16.42
N PHE A 386 -19.46 -14.00 15.73
CA PHE A 386 -20.30 -14.86 14.91
C PHE A 386 -21.14 -15.86 15.72
N HIS A 387 -20.74 -16.20 16.95
CA HIS A 387 -21.53 -17.10 17.79
C HIS A 387 -22.76 -16.43 18.37
N THR A 388 -22.66 -15.16 18.72
CA THR A 388 -23.78 -14.35 19.22
C THR A 388 -24.47 -13.55 18.12
N ASP A 389 -23.87 -13.51 16.94
CA ASP A 389 -24.31 -12.73 15.78
C ASP A 389 -24.45 -11.23 16.09
N ALA A 390 -23.48 -10.68 16.82
CA ALA A 390 -23.54 -9.32 17.34
C ALA A 390 -22.19 -8.58 17.29
N ILE A 391 -22.28 -7.27 17.24
CA ILE A 391 -21.14 -6.37 17.43
C ILE A 391 -20.78 -6.37 18.91
N GLU A 392 -19.54 -6.73 19.25
CA GLU A 392 -19.01 -6.64 20.61
C GLU A 392 -18.50 -5.22 20.93
N ALA A 393 -17.82 -4.61 19.97
CA ALA A 393 -17.30 -3.26 20.14
C ALA A 393 -17.07 -2.55 18.80
N ILE A 394 -17.14 -1.22 18.82
CA ILE A 394 -16.65 -0.33 17.77
C ILE A 394 -15.72 0.67 18.45
N LEU A 395 -14.44 0.68 18.08
CA LEU A 395 -13.38 1.36 18.80
C LEU A 395 -12.67 2.36 17.89
N PRO A 396 -12.58 3.66 18.25
CA PRO A 396 -11.68 4.59 17.58
C PRO A 396 -10.24 4.06 17.69
N VAL A 397 -9.56 3.86 16.56
CA VAL A 397 -8.20 3.29 16.52
C VAL A 397 -7.15 4.25 15.97
N GLY A 398 -7.57 5.39 15.45
CA GLY A 398 -6.69 6.44 14.92
C GLY A 398 -7.29 7.83 15.12
N SER A 399 -6.65 8.84 14.53
CA SER A 399 -7.24 10.17 14.42
C SER A 399 -8.47 10.13 13.48
N PRO A 400 -9.31 11.17 13.47
CA PRO A 400 -10.45 11.25 12.55
C PRO A 400 -10.09 11.09 11.07
N PHE A 401 -8.82 11.37 10.72
CA PHE A 401 -8.28 11.20 9.37
C PHE A 401 -7.25 10.07 9.27
N GLY A 402 -7.12 9.24 10.30
CA GLY A 402 -6.12 8.20 10.38
C GLY A 402 -6.25 7.10 9.32
N HIS A 403 -7.47 6.87 8.84
CA HIS A 403 -7.82 5.86 7.84
C HIS A 403 -7.26 4.48 8.21
N PRO A 404 -7.82 3.81 9.22
CA PRO A 404 -7.45 2.45 9.55
C PRO A 404 -7.74 1.53 8.37
N ILE A 405 -6.73 0.82 7.87
CA ILE A 405 -6.85 0.13 6.59
C ILE A 405 -6.66 -1.38 6.70
N ALA A 406 -5.80 -1.83 7.59
CA ALA A 406 -5.47 -3.24 7.71
C ALA A 406 -5.40 -3.69 9.16
N THR A 407 -5.59 -4.97 9.37
CA THR A 407 -5.56 -5.59 10.69
C THR A 407 -4.92 -6.98 10.64
N GLY A 408 -4.33 -7.39 11.76
CA GLY A 408 -3.85 -8.74 12.03
C GLY A 408 -3.98 -9.03 13.51
N MET A 409 -4.43 -10.22 13.84
CA MET A 409 -4.75 -10.67 15.19
C MET A 409 -3.67 -11.63 15.69
N MET A 410 -3.40 -11.59 17.00
CA MET A 410 -2.60 -12.62 17.67
C MET A 410 -3.21 -14.01 17.46
N PRO A 411 -2.43 -15.07 17.32
CA PRO A 411 -2.94 -16.43 17.16
C PRO A 411 -3.85 -16.90 18.29
N ASP A 412 -3.63 -16.41 19.52
CA ASP A 412 -4.45 -16.67 20.71
C ASP A 412 -5.68 -15.73 20.84
N ALA A 413 -5.89 -14.84 19.87
CA ALA A 413 -6.94 -13.83 19.87
C ALA A 413 -6.89 -12.83 21.05
N SER A 414 -5.78 -12.71 21.79
CA SER A 414 -5.68 -11.80 22.94
C SER A 414 -5.68 -10.31 22.57
N LYS A 415 -5.11 -9.97 21.41
CA LYS A 415 -5.06 -8.61 20.87
C LYS A 415 -4.90 -8.60 19.36
N TYR A 416 -5.13 -7.43 18.75
CA TYR A 416 -4.90 -7.22 17.34
C TYR A 416 -4.24 -5.86 17.05
N TYR A 417 -3.69 -5.73 15.86
CA TYR A 417 -2.99 -4.55 15.39
C TYR A 417 -3.74 -3.93 14.22
N VAL A 418 -3.83 -2.60 14.19
CA VAL A 418 -4.50 -1.86 13.11
C VAL A 418 -3.54 -0.83 12.53
N ALA A 419 -3.30 -0.89 11.23
CA ALA A 419 -2.54 0.13 10.52
C ALA A 419 -3.40 1.36 10.27
N ASN A 420 -3.01 2.50 10.83
CA ASN A 420 -3.60 3.81 10.57
C ASN A 420 -2.78 4.49 9.47
N LEU A 421 -3.30 4.43 8.26
CA LEU A 421 -2.60 4.78 7.04
C LEU A 421 -2.02 6.20 7.07
N LEU A 422 -2.87 7.20 7.32
CA LEU A 422 -2.48 8.61 7.25
C LEU A 422 -1.85 9.13 8.56
N ASP A 423 -2.09 8.46 9.68
CA ASP A 423 -1.43 8.77 10.94
C ASP A 423 0.02 8.25 11.02
N SER A 424 0.38 7.32 10.13
CA SER A 424 1.67 6.61 10.22
C SER A 424 1.89 5.96 11.59
N THR A 425 0.83 5.34 12.13
CA THR A 425 0.82 4.64 13.41
C THR A 425 0.21 3.25 13.28
N ILE A 426 0.47 2.42 14.28
CA ILE A 426 -0.22 1.14 14.46
C ILE A 426 -0.91 1.16 15.83
N ALA A 427 -2.22 1.00 15.84
CA ALA A 427 -2.96 0.81 17.08
C ALA A 427 -2.83 -0.64 17.56
N VAL A 428 -2.62 -0.83 18.85
CA VAL A 428 -2.65 -2.13 19.54
C VAL A 428 -3.94 -2.18 20.36
N VAL A 429 -4.81 -3.14 20.06
CA VAL A 429 -6.15 -3.25 20.66
C VAL A 429 -6.25 -4.55 21.42
N ASN A 430 -6.66 -4.49 22.67
CA ASN A 430 -6.93 -5.66 23.50
C ASN A 430 -8.34 -6.19 23.22
N MET A 431 -8.46 -7.49 22.99
CA MET A 431 -9.74 -8.14 22.62
C MET A 431 -10.70 -8.23 23.79
N ASP A 432 -10.24 -8.58 24.99
CA ASP A 432 -11.10 -8.82 26.15
C ASP A 432 -11.64 -7.52 26.76
N THR A 433 -10.80 -6.49 26.81
CA THR A 433 -11.18 -5.20 27.42
C THR A 433 -11.80 -4.22 26.43
N HIS A 434 -11.77 -4.54 25.13
CA HIS A 434 -12.23 -3.66 24.06
C HIS A 434 -11.60 -2.26 24.12
N LYS A 435 -10.28 -2.19 24.31
CA LYS A 435 -9.56 -0.90 24.45
C LYS A 435 -8.32 -0.85 23.59
N VAL A 436 -8.07 0.33 23.02
CA VAL A 436 -6.77 0.66 22.45
C VAL A 436 -5.77 0.78 23.60
N MET A 437 -4.76 -0.08 23.61
CA MET A 437 -3.71 -0.11 24.62
C MET A 437 -2.68 0.99 24.37
N LYS A 438 -2.32 1.19 23.10
CA LYS A 438 -1.34 2.21 22.67
C LYS A 438 -1.32 2.36 21.15
N HIS A 439 -0.62 3.40 20.71
CA HIS A 439 -0.23 3.60 19.32
C HIS A 439 1.30 3.48 19.19
N ILE A 440 1.75 2.70 18.22
CA ILE A 440 3.17 2.60 17.85
C ILE A 440 3.43 3.66 16.78
N ASN A 441 4.23 4.67 17.11
CA ASN A 441 4.60 5.73 16.18
C ASN A 441 5.69 5.24 15.22
N LEU A 442 5.40 5.22 13.92
CA LEU A 442 6.33 4.76 12.89
C LEU A 442 7.26 5.86 12.37
N ILE A 443 6.99 7.11 12.71
CA ILE A 443 7.84 8.26 12.34
C ILE A 443 8.57 8.85 13.55
N LYS A 444 8.82 8.05 14.58
CA LYS A 444 9.49 8.47 15.81
C LYS A 444 10.91 9.03 15.62
N ASN A 445 11.56 8.70 14.51
CA ASN A 445 12.89 9.20 14.18
C ASN A 445 12.87 10.59 13.54
N TYR A 446 11.70 11.18 13.35
CA TYR A 446 11.54 12.55 12.91
C TYR A 446 11.47 13.49 14.12
N ASP A 447 12.35 14.49 14.14
CA ASP A 447 12.33 15.58 15.13
C ASP A 447 11.55 16.77 14.54
N PRO A 448 10.34 17.07 15.05
CA PRO A 448 9.52 18.17 14.52
C PRO A 448 10.11 19.55 14.86
N VAL A 449 11.01 19.67 15.84
CA VAL A 449 11.63 20.94 16.22
C VAL A 449 12.83 21.24 15.34
N ALA A 450 13.70 20.24 15.15
CA ALA A 450 14.89 20.37 14.31
C ALA A 450 14.58 20.16 12.81
N GLY A 451 13.41 19.58 12.47
CA GLY A 451 13.03 19.22 11.10
C GLY A 451 13.92 18.13 10.49
N THR A 452 14.56 17.31 11.32
CA THR A 452 15.55 16.31 10.88
C THR A 452 15.02 14.90 11.04
N ILE A 453 15.54 13.98 10.21
CA ILE A 453 15.28 12.55 10.31
C ILE A 453 16.58 11.85 10.71
N THR A 454 16.59 11.21 11.89
CA THR A 454 17.77 10.57 12.47
C THR A 454 17.87 9.08 12.17
N GLY A 455 16.87 8.50 11.50
CA GLY A 455 16.81 7.09 11.14
C GLY A 455 15.67 6.78 10.17
N PRO A 456 15.38 5.50 9.89
CA PRO A 456 14.28 5.13 9.02
C PRO A 456 12.94 5.54 9.62
N ILE A 457 12.00 5.90 8.75
CA ILE A 457 10.62 6.25 9.09
C ILE A 457 9.64 5.36 8.31
N GLY A 458 8.44 5.14 8.87
CA GLY A 458 7.37 4.36 8.26
C GLY A 458 6.15 5.23 7.96
N ALA A 459 5.97 5.63 6.72
CA ALA A 459 4.82 6.42 6.29
C ALA A 459 3.90 5.61 5.37
N LEU A 460 2.60 5.76 5.57
CA LEU A 460 1.54 4.99 4.93
C LEU A 460 1.68 3.47 5.19
N PRO A 461 1.55 3.00 6.45
CA PRO A 461 1.62 1.58 6.78
C PRO A 461 0.42 0.82 6.19
N ILE A 462 0.70 -0.34 5.58
CA ILE A 462 -0.29 -1.23 4.98
C ILE A 462 -0.04 -2.65 5.47
N GLN A 463 -1.11 -3.36 5.82
CA GLN A 463 -1.07 -4.72 6.34
C GLN A 463 -0.36 -4.82 7.71
N THR A 464 -0.88 -5.64 8.57
CA THR A 464 -0.31 -5.88 9.91
C THR A 464 -0.46 -7.33 10.32
N PRO A 465 -0.16 -8.32 9.46
CA PRO A 465 -0.24 -9.71 9.89
C PRO A 465 0.70 -9.95 11.06
N VAL A 466 0.25 -10.76 12.01
CA VAL A 466 1.06 -11.29 13.10
C VAL A 466 1.61 -12.64 12.65
N SER A 467 2.84 -12.97 13.05
CA SER A 467 3.42 -14.29 12.77
C SER A 467 2.57 -15.41 13.39
N PRO A 468 2.50 -16.59 12.78
CA PRO A 468 1.68 -17.69 13.30
C PRO A 468 2.03 -18.13 14.73
N ASP A 469 3.28 -17.93 15.16
CA ASP A 469 3.74 -18.17 16.54
C ASP A 469 3.53 -16.98 17.47
N GLY A 470 2.92 -15.90 16.98
CA GLY A 470 2.60 -14.73 17.79
C GLY A 470 3.77 -13.84 18.20
N LYS A 471 4.99 -14.07 17.74
CA LYS A 471 6.19 -13.38 18.26
C LYS A 471 6.44 -12.00 17.64
N ASN A 472 6.00 -11.80 16.41
CA ASN A 472 6.24 -10.55 15.71
C ASN A 472 5.08 -10.19 14.76
N MET A 473 5.00 -8.90 14.45
CA MET A 473 4.12 -8.33 13.43
C MET A 473 4.97 -7.55 12.44
N VAL A 474 4.68 -7.68 11.16
CA VAL A 474 5.36 -6.96 10.08
C VAL A 474 4.38 -6.08 9.33
N THR A 475 4.77 -4.85 9.03
CA THR A 475 4.00 -3.95 8.16
C THR A 475 4.88 -3.33 7.08
N ALA A 476 4.31 -3.14 5.90
CA ALA A 476 4.93 -2.41 4.80
C ALA A 476 4.51 -0.94 4.82
N ASN A 477 5.46 -0.03 4.65
CA ASN A 477 5.22 1.42 4.66
C ASN A 477 5.38 1.94 3.23
N THR A 478 4.27 2.03 2.52
CA THR A 478 4.24 2.24 1.06
C THR A 478 4.91 3.54 0.62
N LEU A 479 4.72 4.63 1.36
CA LEU A 479 5.24 5.95 0.99
C LEU A 479 6.74 6.08 1.30
N SER A 480 7.18 5.57 2.44
CA SER A 480 8.58 5.69 2.85
C SER A 480 9.51 4.60 2.30
N GLY A 481 8.96 3.54 1.69
CA GLY A 481 9.76 2.42 1.19
C GLY A 481 10.50 1.69 2.31
N THR A 482 9.80 1.37 3.39
CA THR A 482 10.36 0.64 4.55
C THR A 482 9.43 -0.48 5.00
N ILE A 483 10.00 -1.46 5.69
CA ILE A 483 9.30 -2.57 6.35
C ILE A 483 9.54 -2.44 7.84
N THR A 484 8.48 -2.32 8.62
CA THR A 484 8.57 -2.25 10.08
C THR A 484 8.33 -3.60 10.71
N ILE A 485 9.15 -3.97 11.68
CA ILE A 485 9.00 -5.17 12.50
C ILE A 485 8.71 -4.75 13.94
N VAL A 486 7.67 -5.32 14.52
CA VAL A 486 7.22 -5.09 15.90
C VAL A 486 7.35 -6.40 16.68
N ASN A 487 7.97 -6.35 17.83
CA ASN A 487 7.94 -7.43 18.80
C ASN A 487 6.57 -7.40 19.52
N THR A 488 5.79 -8.45 19.37
CA THR A 488 4.41 -8.51 19.89
C THR A 488 4.33 -8.68 21.39
N ASN A 489 5.35 -9.25 22.04
CA ASN A 489 5.37 -9.38 23.50
C ASN A 489 5.53 -8.03 24.21
N THR A 490 6.24 -7.10 23.56
CA THR A 490 6.51 -5.76 24.12
C THR A 490 5.73 -4.64 23.43
N ASP A 491 5.11 -4.93 22.29
CA ASP A 491 4.48 -3.96 21.37
C ASP A 491 5.43 -2.80 21.03
N LYS A 492 6.70 -3.11 20.79
CA LYS A 492 7.72 -2.13 20.42
C LYS A 492 8.20 -2.38 19.01
N LEU A 493 8.40 -1.29 18.26
CA LEU A 493 9.15 -1.31 17.01
C LEU A 493 10.60 -1.70 17.34
N VAL A 494 11.07 -2.80 16.74
CA VAL A 494 12.43 -3.34 16.99
C VAL A 494 13.34 -3.24 15.77
N ALA A 495 12.78 -3.29 14.55
CA ALA A 495 13.55 -3.11 13.33
C ALA A 495 12.74 -2.37 12.25
N MET A 496 13.45 -1.67 11.39
CA MET A 496 12.88 -1.06 10.19
C MET A 496 13.86 -1.25 9.04
N LEU A 497 13.47 -2.06 8.06
CA LEU A 497 14.31 -2.48 6.94
C LEU A 497 13.97 -1.65 5.68
N PRO A 498 14.92 -1.42 4.77
CA PRO A 498 14.61 -0.81 3.49
C PRO A 498 13.71 -1.73 2.64
N CYS A 499 12.84 -1.12 1.85
CA CYS A 499 11.97 -1.82 0.91
C CYS A 499 12.06 -1.14 -0.46
N ASP A 500 11.75 -1.88 -1.50
CA ASP A 500 11.57 -1.31 -2.83
C ASP A 500 10.37 -0.35 -2.86
N PRO A 501 10.35 0.64 -3.78
CA PRO A 501 9.27 1.59 -3.88
C PRO A 501 7.88 0.93 -4.00
N GLY A 502 6.95 1.37 -3.16
CA GLY A 502 5.58 0.87 -3.16
C GLY A 502 5.40 -0.48 -2.45
N CYS A 503 6.22 -0.83 -1.46
CA CYS A 503 5.97 -2.02 -0.66
C CYS A 503 4.57 -1.98 -0.04
N HIS A 504 3.84 -3.13 -0.08
CA HIS A 504 2.40 -3.11 0.15
C HIS A 504 1.87 -4.36 0.85
N GLY A 505 1.63 -5.46 0.13
CA GLY A 505 1.08 -6.67 0.74
C GLY A 505 2.10 -7.36 1.64
N VAL A 506 1.62 -7.86 2.78
CA VAL A 506 2.45 -8.62 3.73
C VAL A 506 1.68 -9.86 4.18
N GLN A 507 2.34 -11.03 4.20
CA GLN A 507 1.78 -12.25 4.78
C GLN A 507 2.88 -13.22 5.19
N TYR A 508 2.61 -14.03 6.22
CA TYR A 508 3.55 -15.03 6.70
C TYR A 508 3.33 -16.40 6.09
N GLY A 509 4.44 -17.13 5.84
CA GLY A 509 4.44 -18.53 5.43
C GLY A 509 5.57 -19.31 6.09
N ALA A 510 5.44 -20.63 6.14
CA ALA A 510 6.38 -21.50 6.83
C ALA A 510 7.75 -21.55 6.13
N LYS A 511 8.81 -21.46 6.92
CA LYS A 511 10.20 -21.74 6.55
C LYS A 511 10.49 -23.23 6.80
N GLN A 512 11.18 -23.93 5.90
CA GLN A 512 11.61 -25.30 6.16
C GLN A 512 12.51 -25.36 7.39
N GLY A 513 12.26 -26.36 8.23
CA GLY A 513 13.03 -26.56 9.44
C GLY A 513 12.61 -25.71 10.64
N GLY A 514 11.58 -24.86 10.49
CA GLY A 514 11.02 -24.07 11.58
C GLY A 514 11.06 -22.56 11.33
N GLY A 515 10.24 -21.83 12.09
CA GLY A 515 10.05 -20.40 11.93
C GLY A 515 9.26 -20.03 10.67
N TYR A 516 9.20 -18.73 10.40
CA TYR A 516 8.35 -18.17 9.34
C TYR A 516 9.08 -17.09 8.57
N TYR A 517 8.75 -16.96 7.29
CA TYR A 517 9.09 -15.79 6.49
C TYR A 517 7.91 -14.84 6.43
N ALA A 518 8.17 -13.54 6.49
CA ALA A 518 7.23 -12.52 6.06
C ALA A 518 7.54 -12.14 4.61
N TYR A 519 6.55 -12.29 3.74
CA TYR A 519 6.65 -11.91 2.34
C TYR A 519 6.09 -10.52 2.16
N VAL A 520 6.79 -9.67 1.41
CA VAL A 520 6.38 -8.28 1.17
C VAL A 520 6.38 -8.02 -0.33
N SER A 521 5.21 -7.73 -0.89
CA SER A 521 5.10 -7.35 -2.31
C SER A 521 5.48 -5.88 -2.50
N SER A 522 5.98 -5.55 -3.68
CA SER A 522 6.19 -4.18 -4.11
C SER A 522 5.34 -3.85 -5.33
N LYS A 523 4.60 -2.75 -5.29
CA LYS A 523 3.77 -2.32 -6.42
C LYS A 523 4.57 -1.86 -7.62
N PHE A 524 5.73 -1.26 -7.36
CA PHE A 524 6.43 -0.53 -8.40
C PHE A 524 7.71 -1.21 -8.88
N SER A 525 8.25 -2.18 -8.17
CA SER A 525 9.50 -2.85 -8.53
C SER A 525 9.34 -4.24 -9.13
N ASN A 526 8.10 -4.76 -9.19
CA ASN A 526 7.79 -6.12 -9.66
C ASN A 526 8.51 -7.23 -8.88
N ARG A 527 8.73 -6.98 -7.61
CA ARG A 527 9.45 -7.87 -6.71
C ARG A 527 8.57 -8.25 -5.52
N MET A 528 8.85 -9.42 -4.99
CA MET A 528 8.45 -9.85 -3.66
C MET A 528 9.72 -9.99 -2.82
N LEU A 529 9.80 -9.25 -1.73
CA LEU A 529 10.88 -9.33 -0.75
C LEU A 529 10.54 -10.42 0.26
N ILE A 530 11.57 -11.11 0.73
CA ILE A 530 11.46 -12.18 1.72
C ILE A 530 12.21 -11.74 2.96
N VAL A 531 11.46 -11.46 4.01
CA VAL A 531 11.98 -11.06 5.33
C VAL A 531 12.02 -12.29 6.22
N ASP A 532 13.16 -12.54 6.83
CA ASP A 532 13.28 -13.44 7.95
C ASP A 532 13.24 -12.59 9.23
N PRO A 533 12.14 -12.61 9.98
CA PRO A 533 11.98 -11.74 11.14
C PRO A 533 12.76 -12.26 12.37
N ASP A 534 13.17 -13.53 12.36
CA ASP A 534 13.92 -14.18 13.45
C ASP A 534 14.89 -15.21 12.84
N PRO A 535 16.01 -14.73 12.25
CA PRO A 535 16.93 -15.60 11.49
C PRO A 535 17.66 -16.66 12.32
N ASN A 536 17.83 -16.39 13.60
CA ASN A 536 18.50 -17.31 14.55
C ASN A 536 17.51 -18.19 15.34
N ASN A 537 16.18 -17.95 15.17
CA ASN A 537 15.08 -18.64 15.84
C ASN A 537 15.12 -18.56 17.39
N ASP A 538 15.62 -17.45 17.94
CA ASP A 538 15.64 -17.22 19.39
C ASP A 538 14.37 -16.54 19.92
N GLY A 539 13.49 -16.11 19.03
CA GLY A 539 12.23 -15.43 19.34
C GLY A 539 12.36 -13.92 19.50
N ASP A 540 13.55 -13.34 19.27
CA ASP A 540 13.76 -11.89 19.25
C ASP A 540 13.83 -11.38 17.81
N PRO A 541 12.84 -10.60 17.32
CA PRO A 541 12.85 -10.09 15.96
C PRO A 541 13.76 -8.87 15.75
N SER A 542 14.64 -8.53 16.69
CA SER A 542 15.55 -7.38 16.56
C SER A 542 16.64 -7.58 15.51
N ASP A 543 16.96 -8.83 15.16
CA ASP A 543 17.93 -9.20 14.12
C ASP A 543 17.30 -9.48 12.74
N ALA A 544 16.02 -9.11 12.57
CA ALA A 544 15.27 -9.26 11.35
C ALA A 544 16.03 -8.74 10.12
N LYS A 545 15.96 -9.46 9.01
CA LYS A 545 16.64 -9.08 7.77
C LYS A 545 15.92 -9.53 6.51
N ILE A 546 16.17 -8.85 5.38
CA ILE A 546 15.78 -9.32 4.06
C ILE A 546 16.76 -10.41 3.63
N VAL A 547 16.26 -11.63 3.47
CA VAL A 547 17.06 -12.80 3.12
C VAL A 547 16.98 -13.17 1.65
N GLY A 548 15.98 -12.64 0.94
CA GLY A 548 15.78 -12.89 -0.47
C GLY A 548 14.86 -11.89 -1.14
N THR A 549 14.86 -11.92 -2.46
CA THR A 549 13.97 -11.13 -3.32
C THR A 549 13.71 -11.91 -4.60
N VAL A 550 12.44 -12.08 -4.94
CA VAL A 550 11.99 -12.82 -6.14
C VAL A 550 11.34 -11.83 -7.10
N GLY A 551 11.74 -11.90 -8.37
CA GLY A 551 11.07 -11.16 -9.44
C GLY A 551 9.73 -11.80 -9.82
N LEU A 552 8.69 -11.00 -10.00
CA LEU A 552 7.36 -11.43 -10.42
C LEU A 552 7.17 -11.45 -11.94
N PHE A 553 8.22 -11.18 -12.68
CA PHE A 553 8.22 -10.96 -14.14
C PHE A 553 8.52 -12.24 -14.97
N ALA A 554 7.94 -13.38 -14.61
CA ALA A 554 8.03 -14.56 -15.47
C ALA A 554 7.24 -14.36 -16.77
N ALA A 555 7.85 -14.68 -17.90
CA ALA A 555 7.20 -14.61 -19.20
C ALA A 555 6.28 -15.82 -19.49
N SER A 556 6.44 -16.92 -18.73
CA SER A 556 5.65 -18.13 -18.90
C SER A 556 4.35 -18.07 -18.11
N THR A 557 3.26 -18.41 -18.77
CA THR A 557 1.93 -18.55 -18.18
C THR A 557 1.49 -20.01 -18.22
N THR A 558 0.42 -20.35 -17.52
CA THR A 558 -0.08 -21.74 -17.47
C THR A 558 -0.76 -22.19 -18.76
N GLN A 559 -1.20 -21.24 -19.61
CA GLN A 559 -1.92 -21.54 -20.84
C GLN A 559 -1.51 -20.57 -21.96
N LYS A 560 -1.73 -20.98 -23.22
CA LYS A 560 -1.32 -20.19 -24.39
C LYS A 560 -1.96 -18.81 -24.47
N ASP A 561 -3.19 -18.68 -23.98
CA ASP A 561 -3.95 -17.43 -24.04
C ASP A 561 -3.60 -16.46 -22.92
N ASP A 562 -2.80 -16.89 -21.95
CA ASP A 562 -2.36 -16.10 -20.79
C ASP A 562 -1.12 -15.24 -21.08
N ALA A 563 -0.70 -15.12 -22.34
CA ALA A 563 0.54 -14.45 -22.68
C ALA A 563 0.58 -13.01 -22.14
N ILE A 564 1.60 -12.70 -21.34
CA ILE A 564 1.84 -11.36 -20.82
C ILE A 564 2.10 -10.41 -21.99
N LYS A 565 1.40 -9.30 -22.01
CA LYS A 565 1.49 -8.29 -23.09
C LYS A 565 2.46 -7.17 -22.75
N GLY A 566 2.48 -6.73 -21.51
CA GLY A 566 3.32 -5.63 -21.05
C GLY A 566 3.36 -5.52 -19.53
N ASN A 567 4.34 -4.80 -19.01
CA ASN A 567 4.53 -4.56 -17.58
C ASN A 567 4.47 -5.84 -16.73
N PRO A 568 5.26 -6.88 -17.03
CA PRO A 568 5.19 -8.17 -16.35
C PRO A 568 5.49 -8.02 -14.86
N GLY A 569 4.62 -8.60 -14.03
CA GLY A 569 4.75 -8.59 -12.57
C GLY A 569 4.35 -7.30 -11.89
N MET A 570 3.81 -6.32 -12.62
CA MET A 570 3.53 -5.00 -12.08
C MET A 570 2.32 -4.96 -11.16
N GLY A 571 2.43 -4.19 -10.07
CA GLY A 571 1.36 -3.95 -9.13
C GLY A 571 1.25 -5.01 -8.05
N GLY A 572 2.36 -5.49 -7.52
CA GLY A 572 2.38 -6.43 -6.40
C GLY A 572 1.46 -5.95 -5.27
N GLN A 573 0.49 -6.80 -4.87
CA GLN A 573 -0.57 -6.47 -3.92
C GLN A 573 -0.69 -7.58 -2.87
N GLY A 574 -1.87 -8.15 -2.67
CA GLY A 574 -2.10 -9.21 -1.69
C GLY A 574 -1.19 -10.42 -1.90
N ILE A 575 -0.80 -11.05 -0.81
CA ILE A 575 0.04 -12.25 -0.78
C ILE A 575 -0.70 -13.34 -0.03
N LEU A 576 -0.60 -14.56 -0.53
CA LEU A 576 -1.13 -15.76 0.11
C LEU A 576 -0.11 -16.88 0.05
N PRO A 577 0.64 -17.16 1.12
CA PRO A 577 1.40 -18.40 1.24
C PRO A 577 0.47 -19.59 1.46
N ILE A 578 0.73 -20.68 0.80
CA ILE A 578 0.06 -21.96 0.94
C ILE A 578 1.11 -23.03 1.18
N PRO A 579 1.05 -23.77 2.31
CA PRO A 579 -0.04 -23.86 3.27
C PRO A 579 -0.20 -22.61 4.13
N VAL A 580 -1.45 -22.29 4.44
CA VAL A 580 -1.77 -21.31 5.48
C VAL A 580 -1.48 -21.97 6.84
N VAL A 581 -0.48 -21.47 7.53
CA VAL A 581 0.05 -22.09 8.77
C VAL A 581 -0.42 -21.40 10.04
N TYR A 582 -1.54 -20.72 9.98
CA TYR A 582 -2.18 -20.15 11.15
C TYR A 582 -3.06 -21.19 11.86
N ASN A 583 -3.13 -21.13 13.17
CA ASN A 583 -3.99 -21.99 13.98
C ASN A 583 -5.46 -21.90 13.48
N GLY A 584 -6.14 -23.04 13.43
CA GLY A 584 -7.48 -23.16 12.85
C GLY A 584 -7.51 -23.34 11.33
N TRP A 585 -6.48 -22.90 10.58
CA TRP A 585 -6.39 -23.10 9.13
C TRP A 585 -5.34 -24.12 8.68
N VAL A 586 -4.46 -24.58 9.59
CA VAL A 586 -3.51 -25.67 9.31
C VAL A 586 -4.24 -27.00 9.33
N GLN A 587 -4.98 -27.27 8.27
CA GLN A 587 -5.86 -28.43 8.16
C GLN A 587 -5.59 -29.15 6.84
N ASN A 588 -5.87 -30.46 6.77
CA ASN A 588 -5.96 -31.26 5.53
C ASN A 588 -4.84 -31.00 4.49
N LEU A 589 -3.61 -30.83 4.95
CA LEU A 589 -2.48 -30.53 4.08
C LEU A 589 -2.09 -31.76 3.24
N PRO A 590 -1.66 -31.57 1.98
CA PRO A 590 -0.96 -32.61 1.25
C PRO A 590 0.23 -33.16 2.04
N THR A 591 0.43 -34.48 2.01
CA THR A 591 1.53 -35.13 2.75
C THR A 591 2.90 -34.53 2.38
N SER A 592 3.08 -34.15 1.13
CA SER A 592 4.30 -33.48 0.65
C SER A 592 4.61 -32.15 1.36
N TRP A 593 3.62 -31.46 1.91
CA TRP A 593 3.80 -30.25 2.68
C TRP A 593 3.79 -30.48 4.18
N SER A 594 2.86 -31.33 4.65
CA SER A 594 2.76 -31.63 6.08
C SER A 594 4.04 -32.28 6.63
N SER A 595 4.77 -33.06 5.81
CA SER A 595 6.05 -33.64 6.18
C SER A 595 7.21 -32.63 6.26
N GLN A 596 7.07 -31.46 5.65
CA GLN A 596 8.06 -30.38 5.68
C GLN A 596 7.84 -29.39 6.84
N LEU A 597 6.67 -29.43 7.47
CA LEU A 597 6.33 -28.58 8.62
C LEU A 597 6.80 -29.24 9.91
N THR A 598 7.37 -28.44 10.81
CA THR A 598 7.65 -28.87 12.18
C THR A 598 6.35 -29.06 12.98
N PRO A 599 6.35 -29.79 14.11
CA PRO A 599 5.19 -29.84 14.98
C PRO A 599 4.66 -28.47 15.39
N ALA A 600 5.55 -27.54 15.78
CA ALA A 600 5.18 -26.16 16.14
C ALA A 600 4.54 -25.37 14.98
N GLN A 601 4.93 -25.61 13.74
CA GLN A 601 4.29 -24.99 12.58
C GLN A 601 2.93 -25.60 12.24
N ARG A 602 2.67 -26.86 12.64
CA ARG A 602 1.36 -27.49 12.51
C ARG A 602 0.38 -27.07 13.61
N ASN A 603 0.90 -26.71 14.78
CA ASN A 603 0.14 -26.24 15.94
C ASN A 603 0.82 -24.99 16.53
N PRO A 604 0.68 -23.81 15.90
CA PRO A 604 1.50 -22.65 16.22
C PRO A 604 1.33 -22.06 17.63
N ILE A 605 0.25 -22.38 18.31
CA ILE A 605 -0.07 -21.84 19.66
C ILE A 605 -0.16 -22.92 20.75
N GLU A 606 0.31 -24.13 20.50
CA GLU A 606 0.48 -25.17 21.52
C GLU A 606 1.83 -25.09 22.21
#